data_aa668a515b7b68b67f8fdc2e18896526
#
_entry.id   aa668a515b7b68b67f8fdc2e18896526
#
_cell.length_a   1.000
_cell.length_b   1.000
_cell.length_c   1.000
_cell.angle_alpha   90.00
_cell.angle_beta   90.00
_cell.angle_gamma   90.00
#
_symmetry.space_group_name_H-M   'P 1'
#
loop_
_entity.id
_entity.type
_entity.pdbx_description
1 polymer ?
#
loop_
_entity_poly.entity_id
_entity_poly.type
_entity_poly.pdbx_seq_one_letter_code
_entity_poly.pdbx_strand_id
1 'polypeptide(L)'
;PPELAKRIPFPGPALATRIVGEVTEGRLEIVREATAIVEKELEKSRAFQYMAVLLNDKATGIRENKREFGQIIVVRCINSVDARTATVTKIPWNKLNRISKRITSIKGVNRCLYDLTPKPPATIEYI
;
A
#
# COMPACT_ATOMS: atom_id res chain seq x y z
N PRO A 1 -0.32 -17.62 18.62
CA PRO A 1 0.81 -18.37 18.26
C PRO A 1 1.92 -17.54 17.81
N PRO A 2 3.00 -18.02 17.93
CA PRO A 2 4.16 -17.32 17.62
C PRO A 2 4.21 -16.81 16.23
N GLU A 3 3.77 -17.55 15.31
CA GLU A 3 3.86 -17.06 14.04
C GLU A 3 2.93 -16.00 13.89
N LEU A 4 1.81 -16.10 14.49
CA LEU A 4 0.89 -15.10 14.41
C LEU A 4 1.51 -13.98 15.08
N ALA A 5 2.04 -14.20 16.19
CA ALA A 5 2.65 -13.21 16.96
C ALA A 5 3.69 -12.55 16.13
N LYS A 6 4.41 -13.30 15.37
CA LYS A 6 5.36 -12.69 14.63
C LYS A 6 4.79 -11.85 13.64
N ARG A 7 3.73 -12.15 13.13
CA ARG A 7 3.20 -11.37 12.12
C ARG A 7 2.47 -10.32 12.69
N ILE A 8 2.42 -10.29 13.89
CA ILE A 8 1.78 -9.37 14.48
C ILE A 8 2.13 -8.08 14.21
N PRO A 9 3.20 -7.67 13.70
CA PRO A 9 3.48 -6.31 13.52
C PRO A 9 2.32 -5.61 12.90
N PHE A 10 1.43 -6.34 12.32
CA PHE A 10 0.28 -5.70 11.78
C PHE A 10 -0.95 -6.23 12.42
N PRO A 11 -1.24 -5.78 13.59
CA PRO A 11 -2.44 -6.17 14.25
C PRO A 11 -3.59 -5.59 13.45
N GLY A 12 -4.72 -6.19 13.50
CA GLY A 12 -5.88 -5.75 12.79
C GLY A 12 -6.19 -4.28 12.88
N PRO A 13 -6.11 -3.68 14.06
CA PRO A 13 -6.40 -2.26 14.17
C PRO A 13 -5.47 -1.40 13.34
N ALA A 14 -4.20 -1.75 13.28
CA ALA A 14 -3.26 -0.96 12.53
C ALA A 14 -3.52 -1.08 11.04
N LEU A 15 -3.91 -2.26 10.56
CA LEU A 15 -4.22 -2.40 9.16
C LEU A 15 -5.52 -1.69 8.83
N ALA A 16 -6.48 -1.70 9.74
CA ALA A 16 -7.75 -1.06 9.50
C ALA A 16 -7.57 0.44 9.25
N THR A 17 -6.54 1.06 9.84
CA THR A 17 -6.32 2.48 9.62
C THR A 17 -5.77 2.75 8.22
N ARG A 18 -5.49 1.72 7.43
CA ARG A 18 -5.04 1.91 6.07
C ARG A 18 -6.09 1.49 5.05
N ILE A 19 -7.36 1.45 5.49
CA ILE A 19 -8.47 1.20 4.62
C ILE A 19 -9.33 2.45 4.63
N VAL A 20 -9.54 3.05 3.47
CA VAL A 20 -10.44 4.17 3.38
C VAL A 20 -11.83 3.59 3.16
N GLY A 21 -12.75 3.92 4.05
CA GLY A 21 -14.11 3.40 3.95
C GLY A 21 -14.33 2.23 4.87
N GLU A 22 -15.27 1.38 4.50
CA GLU A 22 -15.68 0.28 5.35
C GLU A 22 -14.60 -0.77 5.52
N VAL A 23 -14.43 -1.28 6.73
CA VAL A 23 -13.48 -2.35 7.00
C VAL A 23 -14.25 -3.66 6.99
N THR A 24 -13.95 -4.48 6.00
CA THR A 24 -14.55 -5.80 5.91
C THR A 24 -13.44 -6.84 5.87
N GLU A 25 -13.79 -8.10 6.07
CA GLU A 25 -12.81 -9.17 6.07
C GLU A 25 -12.10 -9.22 4.73
N GLY A 26 -12.83 -9.09 3.63
CA GLY A 26 -12.24 -9.11 2.30
C GLY A 26 -11.30 -7.95 2.06
N ARG A 27 -11.68 -6.76 2.51
CA ARG A 27 -10.85 -5.59 2.32
C ARG A 27 -9.59 -5.64 3.20
N LEU A 28 -9.72 -6.20 4.40
CA LEU A 28 -8.57 -6.38 5.28
C LEU A 28 -7.58 -7.35 4.64
N GLU A 29 -8.08 -8.39 3.99
CA GLU A 29 -7.20 -9.37 3.37
C GLU A 29 -6.43 -8.74 2.22
N ILE A 30 -7.08 -7.86 1.44
CA ILE A 30 -6.41 -7.16 0.35
C ILE A 30 -5.28 -6.28 0.90
N VAL A 31 -5.54 -5.52 1.96
CA VAL A 31 -4.53 -4.66 2.55
C VAL A 31 -3.40 -5.50 3.13
N ARG A 32 -3.72 -6.64 3.70
CA ARG A 32 -2.71 -7.51 4.29
C ARG A 32 -1.76 -8.03 3.21
N GLU A 33 -2.31 -8.47 2.07
CA GLU A 33 -1.51 -8.97 0.98
C GLU A 33 -0.69 -7.83 0.37
N ALA A 34 -1.29 -6.66 0.18
CA ALA A 34 -0.61 -5.52 -0.41
C ALA A 34 0.53 -5.06 0.50
N THR A 35 0.31 -5.05 1.81
CA THR A 35 1.32 -4.64 2.77
C THR A 35 2.50 -5.61 2.72
N ALA A 36 2.24 -6.91 2.63
CA ALA A 36 3.31 -7.89 2.55
C ALA A 36 4.16 -7.68 1.29
N ILE A 37 3.52 -7.34 0.17
CA ILE A 37 4.25 -7.08 -1.06
C ILE A 37 5.13 -5.85 -0.92
N VAL A 38 4.59 -4.76 -0.38
CA VAL A 38 5.32 -3.52 -0.21
C VAL A 38 6.51 -3.72 0.73
N GLU A 39 6.28 -4.43 1.84
CA GLU A 39 7.33 -4.68 2.79
C GLU A 39 8.46 -5.50 2.16
N LYS A 40 8.11 -6.51 1.39
CA LYS A 40 9.12 -7.36 0.80
C LYS A 40 9.93 -6.60 -0.25
N GLU A 41 9.27 -5.79 -1.05
CA GLU A 41 9.95 -5.07 -2.11
C GLU A 41 10.78 -3.90 -1.58
N LEU A 42 10.37 -3.28 -0.48
CA LEU A 42 11.04 -2.10 0.05
C LEU A 42 11.85 -2.33 1.33
N GLU A 43 11.97 -3.57 1.77
CA GLU A 43 12.66 -3.86 3.02
C GLU A 43 14.11 -3.40 3.05
N LYS A 44 14.73 -3.27 1.89
CA LYS A 44 16.10 -2.83 1.85
C LYS A 44 16.25 -1.36 1.48
N SER A 45 15.14 -0.67 1.33
CA SER A 45 15.20 0.74 1.00
C SER A 45 15.61 1.45 2.25
N ARG A 46 16.06 2.44 2.50
CA ARG A 46 16.36 3.09 3.75
C ARG A 46 15.27 4.08 4.11
N ALA A 47 14.09 3.81 3.62
CA ALA A 47 12.98 4.71 3.86
C ALA A 47 12.59 4.68 5.33
N PHE A 48 12.09 5.79 5.82
CA PHE A 48 11.60 5.90 7.18
C PHE A 48 10.35 5.04 7.34
N GLN A 49 9.46 5.05 6.37
CA GLN A 49 8.23 4.29 6.46
C GLN A 49 7.65 4.03 5.09
N TYR A 50 7.03 2.89 4.91
CA TYR A 50 6.33 2.56 3.67
C TYR A 50 5.06 1.81 4.01
N MET A 51 4.04 1.93 3.17
CA MET A 51 2.74 1.34 3.45
C MET A 51 1.91 1.18 2.19
N ALA A 52 0.92 0.33 2.28
CA ALA A 52 -0.09 0.18 1.24
C ALA A 52 -1.43 0.60 1.82
N VAL A 53 -2.21 1.35 1.05
CA VAL A 53 -3.49 1.86 1.50
C VAL A 53 -4.55 1.47 0.49
N LEU A 54 -5.68 0.96 0.96
CA LEU A 54 -6.79 0.58 0.09
C LEU A 54 -7.77 1.74 0.02
N LEU A 55 -8.03 2.25 -1.18
CA LEU A 55 -8.96 3.34 -1.35
C LEU A 55 -10.39 2.84 -1.38
N ASN A 56 -11.32 3.73 -1.10
CA ASN A 56 -12.72 3.38 -1.14
C ASN A 56 -13.24 3.36 -2.57
N ASP A 57 -12.70 4.21 -3.44
CA ASP A 57 -13.14 4.26 -4.82
C ASP A 57 -12.61 3.06 -5.59
N LYS A 58 -13.23 2.78 -6.72
CA LYS A 58 -12.83 1.69 -7.60
C LYS A 58 -12.56 2.22 -8.99
N ALA A 59 -11.88 1.46 -9.78
CA ALA A 59 -11.53 1.87 -11.13
C ALA A 59 -11.80 0.74 -12.12
N THR A 60 -11.99 1.10 -13.36
CA THR A 60 -12.21 0.15 -14.42
C THR A 60 -10.86 -0.44 -14.84
N GLY A 61 -10.79 -1.73 -14.99
CA GLY A 61 -9.61 -2.41 -15.49
C GLY A 61 -10.02 -3.47 -16.49
N ILE A 62 -9.04 -4.17 -17.02
CA ILE A 62 -9.28 -5.26 -17.96
C ILE A 62 -8.46 -6.43 -17.50
N ARG A 63 -9.11 -7.59 -17.31
CA ARG A 63 -8.42 -8.81 -16.91
C ARG A 63 -8.97 -9.93 -17.76
N GLU A 64 -8.07 -10.65 -18.45
CA GLU A 64 -8.46 -11.75 -19.32
C GLU A 64 -9.48 -11.29 -20.33
N ASN A 65 -9.23 -10.13 -20.94
CA ASN A 65 -10.07 -9.54 -21.97
C ASN A 65 -11.48 -9.14 -21.50
N LYS A 66 -11.70 -9.10 -20.19
CA LYS A 66 -12.97 -8.68 -19.66
C LYS A 66 -12.80 -7.45 -18.81
N ARG A 67 -13.78 -6.57 -18.83
CA ARG A 67 -13.75 -5.39 -17.99
C ARG A 67 -14.04 -5.81 -16.56
N GLU A 68 -13.37 -5.18 -15.62
CA GLU A 68 -13.67 -5.41 -14.23
C GLU A 68 -13.67 -4.05 -13.53
N PHE A 69 -14.43 -3.95 -12.45
CA PHE A 69 -14.48 -2.74 -11.64
C PHE A 69 -13.79 -3.12 -10.35
N GLY A 70 -12.58 -2.64 -10.15
CA GLY A 70 -11.74 -3.18 -9.09
C GLY A 70 -11.17 -2.14 -8.15
N GLN A 71 -10.51 -2.65 -7.14
CA GLN A 71 -9.98 -1.84 -6.06
C GLN A 71 -8.67 -1.15 -6.45
N ILE A 72 -8.37 -0.07 -5.74
CA ILE A 72 -7.18 0.74 -5.99
C ILE A 72 -6.32 0.70 -4.74
N ILE A 73 -5.03 0.38 -4.91
CA ILE A 73 -4.07 0.43 -3.81
C ILE A 73 -3.12 1.60 -4.05
N VAL A 74 -2.88 2.38 -3.00
CA VAL A 74 -1.90 3.44 -3.05
C VAL A 74 -0.69 2.97 -2.26
N VAL A 75 0.50 3.08 -2.83
CA VAL A 75 1.74 2.77 -2.14
C VAL A 75 2.36 4.10 -1.72
N ARG A 76 2.79 4.20 -0.50
CA ARG A 76 3.43 5.40 0.01
C ARG A 76 4.75 5.00 0.64
N CYS A 77 5.84 5.69 0.27
CA CYS A 77 7.17 5.39 0.79
C CYS A 77 7.87 6.72 1.01
N ILE A 78 8.26 7.02 2.23
CA ILE A 78 8.80 8.32 2.57
C ILE A 78 10.06 8.24 3.39
N ASN A 79 10.86 9.28 3.27
CA ASN A 79 12.02 9.49 4.10
C ASN A 79 11.63 10.61 5.06
N SER A 80 12.12 10.59 6.26
CA SER A 80 11.82 11.66 7.20
C SER A 80 13.12 12.31 7.62
N VAL A 81 13.14 13.63 7.57
CA VAL A 81 14.31 14.37 8.00
C VAL A 81 14.08 14.71 9.47
N ASP A 82 12.84 15.02 9.82
CA ASP A 82 12.46 15.25 11.21
C ASP A 82 10.97 15.03 11.31
N ALA A 83 10.39 15.22 12.49
CA ALA A 83 8.99 14.91 12.69
C ALA A 83 8.04 15.82 11.91
N ARG A 84 8.53 16.95 11.43
CA ARG A 84 7.67 17.89 10.73
C ARG A 84 7.67 17.74 9.24
N THR A 85 8.75 17.25 8.67
CA THR A 85 8.86 17.16 7.22
C THR A 85 9.22 15.75 6.80
N ALA A 86 8.80 15.40 5.62
CA ALA A 86 9.13 14.10 5.06
C ALA A 86 9.14 14.23 3.55
N THR A 87 10.11 13.61 2.92
CA THR A 87 10.19 13.61 1.46
C THR A 87 9.78 12.25 0.93
N VAL A 88 9.34 12.23 -0.31
CA VAL A 88 8.93 10.97 -0.93
C VAL A 88 10.19 10.26 -1.41
N THR A 89 10.26 8.97 -1.15
CA THR A 89 11.42 8.18 -1.55
C THR A 89 11.42 8.01 -3.07
N LYS A 90 12.57 8.23 -3.70
CA LYS A 90 12.68 8.01 -5.13
C LYS A 90 12.98 6.56 -5.34
N ILE A 91 11.98 5.81 -5.76
CA ILE A 91 12.15 4.38 -5.99
C ILE A 91 12.40 4.17 -7.47
N PRO A 92 13.40 3.38 -7.84
CA PRO A 92 13.71 3.15 -9.26
C PRO A 92 12.47 2.64 -10.00
N TRP A 93 12.31 3.09 -11.25
CA TRP A 93 11.14 2.75 -12.03
C TRP A 93 10.94 1.25 -12.17
N ASN A 94 12.01 0.49 -12.35
CA ASN A 94 11.87 -0.95 -12.50
C ASN A 94 11.32 -1.59 -11.21
N LYS A 95 11.64 -1.02 -10.05
CA LYS A 95 11.11 -1.55 -8.80
C LYS A 95 9.65 -1.15 -8.65
N LEU A 96 9.29 0.08 -9.03
CA LEU A 96 7.90 0.51 -8.98
C LEU A 96 7.06 -0.36 -9.90
N ASN A 97 7.59 -0.71 -11.08
CA ASN A 97 6.87 -1.57 -11.99
C ASN A 97 6.66 -2.96 -11.40
N ARG A 98 7.65 -3.48 -10.68
CA ARG A 98 7.52 -4.80 -10.07
C ARG A 98 6.48 -4.75 -8.94
N ILE A 99 6.50 -3.68 -8.16
CA ILE A 99 5.52 -3.52 -7.10
C ILE A 99 4.12 -3.46 -7.72
N SER A 100 3.97 -2.68 -8.79
CA SER A 100 2.69 -2.54 -9.45
C SER A 100 2.19 -3.89 -9.97
N LYS A 101 3.04 -4.69 -10.58
CA LYS A 101 2.63 -5.98 -11.09
C LYS A 101 2.19 -6.91 -9.96
N ARG A 102 2.92 -6.90 -8.87
CA ARG A 102 2.57 -7.77 -7.74
C ARG A 102 1.28 -7.31 -7.08
N ILE A 103 1.11 -6.01 -6.89
CA ILE A 103 -0.10 -5.47 -6.26
C ILE A 103 -1.32 -5.76 -7.14
N THR A 104 -1.22 -5.56 -8.44
CA THR A 104 -2.38 -5.78 -9.31
C THR A 104 -2.63 -7.26 -9.61
N SER A 105 -1.77 -8.14 -9.09
CA SER A 105 -2.03 -9.57 -9.17
C SER A 105 -2.94 -10.01 -8.03
N ILE A 106 -3.17 -9.15 -7.04
CA ILE A 106 -4.11 -9.48 -5.96
C ILE A 106 -5.50 -9.48 -6.56
N LYS A 107 -6.27 -10.54 -6.30
CA LYS A 107 -7.59 -10.64 -6.84
C LYS A 107 -8.43 -9.44 -6.44
N GLY A 108 -9.05 -8.80 -7.40
CA GLY A 108 -9.91 -7.64 -7.15
C GLY A 108 -9.19 -6.30 -7.20
N VAL A 109 -7.87 -6.28 -7.33
CA VAL A 109 -7.12 -5.03 -7.37
C VAL A 109 -6.62 -4.80 -8.80
N ASN A 110 -6.98 -3.66 -9.38
CA ASN A 110 -6.57 -3.37 -10.75
C ASN A 110 -5.81 -2.06 -10.93
N ARG A 111 -5.51 -1.36 -9.86
CA ARG A 111 -4.69 -0.15 -9.94
C ARG A 111 -3.72 -0.06 -8.79
N CYS A 112 -2.50 0.35 -9.10
CA CYS A 112 -1.48 0.62 -8.09
C CYS A 112 -0.99 2.03 -8.34
N LEU A 113 -1.11 2.90 -7.35
CA LEU A 113 -0.69 4.28 -7.46
C LEU A 113 0.47 4.52 -6.49
N TYR A 114 1.36 5.44 -6.81
CA TYR A 114 2.44 5.80 -5.88
C TYR A 114 2.20 7.25 -5.46
N ASP A 115 2.06 7.48 -4.15
CA ASP A 115 1.77 8.82 -3.64
C ASP A 115 3.04 9.64 -3.64
N LEU A 116 3.07 10.68 -4.44
CA LEU A 116 4.23 11.55 -4.62
C LEU A 116 4.24 12.76 -3.70
N THR A 117 3.31 12.86 -2.78
CA THR A 117 3.15 14.08 -2.00
C THR A 117 3.99 14.08 -0.74
N PRO A 118 4.87 15.05 -0.57
CA PRO A 118 5.69 15.13 0.63
C PRO A 118 4.91 15.74 1.78
N LYS A 119 5.47 15.73 2.96
CA LYS A 119 4.88 16.39 4.11
C LYS A 119 5.68 17.64 4.37
N PRO A 120 5.06 18.85 4.37
CA PRO A 120 3.73 19.13 3.91
C PRO A 120 3.62 19.14 2.41
N PRO A 121 2.47 19.11 1.79
CA PRO A 121 1.13 19.26 2.37
C PRO A 121 0.47 17.95 2.82
N ALA A 122 1.08 16.81 2.55
CA ALA A 122 0.51 15.56 3.04
C ALA A 122 0.96 15.30 4.46
N THR A 123 0.53 14.16 4.99
CA THR A 123 0.98 13.68 6.30
C THR A 123 1.79 12.41 6.05
N ILE A 124 2.37 11.83 7.09
CA ILE A 124 3.11 10.60 6.93
C ILE A 124 2.14 9.47 6.65
N GLU A 125 1.19 9.24 7.53
CA GLU A 125 0.15 8.25 7.27
C GLU A 125 -0.84 8.84 6.28
N TYR A 126 -1.53 7.99 5.55
CA TYR A 126 -2.45 8.44 4.53
C TYR A 126 -3.77 8.93 5.12
N ILE A 127 -4.18 8.32 6.21
CA ILE A 127 -5.41 8.69 6.88
C ILE A 127 -5.11 9.23 8.25
#